data_0c22b0f2b3e24a7f414855661506f92f
#
_entry.id   0c22b0f2b3e24a7f414855661506f92f
#
_cell.length_a   1.000
_cell.length_b   1.000
_cell.length_c   1.000
_cell.angle_alpha   90.00
_cell.angle_beta   90.00
_cell.angle_gamma   90.00
#
_symmetry.space_group_name_H-M   'P 1'
#
loop_
_entity.id
_entity.type
_entity.pdbx_description
1 polymer ?
#
loop_
_entity_poly.entity_id
_entity_poly.type
_entity_poly.pdbx_seq_one_letter_code
_entity_poly.pdbx_strand_id
1 'polypeptide(L)'
;MLAEPKKVSYYCGPVAKEAHESQARIKLAWGPLGTAKTSWLCWRVFFKAMIAADAGYSLRALLVRDTYRNLADSTLQTFLYWFPESNGAPGLGKKAQSQPVDFKLFVGGRSHDVLFRHGQTEQDASMFLSTEYDFIGLEEVAPAYLPGEKAVSPGISEGVFDMAISRLTRQIERAAAIRPELCMTCNSPPLTHWASKRIIDKSQDYLEKLNWAHWMFPVSDNAHNLRPDYYSSLELAWEGKRSLIQRFLKGERIAVFIGIPRFNLDQLDSLKQLCIEPSFQGLLTSTDENLLRVKLEPKPDGYVKMWNPPDLGRRYVIGADVAEGVEGGDYSAAYVLDCADASIVAAWHGHIEPALFAEELVKLGNLYNRATIGVENNPGGHGNLVLHKLSRDMGYQHLYTHQPADIRNPQQNRLGMRTDQRTKPMLIDGIGEYLESLGRVGEHGSINDTDLIGELQTFGIFENGKTGAQESCHDDRVIAFALGLLVQQRSGLQRLYPALGERQNVGA
;
A
#
# COMPACT_ATOMS: atom_id res chain seq x y z
N MET A 1 -45.90 -29.89 20.81
CA MET A 1 -46.02 -28.65 20.02
C MET A 1 -44.71 -28.44 19.28
N LEU A 2 -44.71 -28.63 17.96
CA LEU A 2 -43.57 -28.25 17.12
C LEU A 2 -43.51 -26.71 17.17
N ALA A 3 -42.38 -26.15 17.60
CA ALA A 3 -42.19 -24.71 17.58
C ALA A 3 -42.39 -24.21 16.14
N GLU A 4 -43.21 -23.17 15.95
CA GLU A 4 -43.34 -22.55 14.63
C GLU A 4 -41.98 -22.16 14.09
N PRO A 5 -41.68 -22.39 12.81
CA PRO A 5 -40.40 -22.04 12.21
C PRO A 5 -40.17 -20.53 12.38
N LYS A 6 -39.08 -20.17 13.05
CA LYS A 6 -38.68 -18.76 13.24
C LYS A 6 -38.54 -18.10 11.87
N LYS A 7 -39.46 -17.19 11.53
CA LYS A 7 -39.38 -16.45 10.28
C LYS A 7 -38.22 -15.48 10.36
N VAL A 8 -37.19 -15.68 9.56
CA VAL A 8 -36.04 -14.80 9.43
C VAL A 8 -36.27 -13.90 8.23
N SER A 9 -36.23 -12.59 8.44
CA SER A 9 -36.35 -11.60 7.38
C SER A 9 -34.98 -10.94 7.16
N TYR A 10 -34.51 -10.96 5.92
CA TYR A 10 -33.31 -10.22 5.51
C TYR A 10 -33.72 -8.90 4.89
N TYR A 11 -33.27 -7.82 5.49
CA TYR A 11 -33.36 -6.49 4.93
C TYR A 11 -31.96 -6.00 4.59
N CYS A 12 -31.75 -5.55 3.36
CA CYS A 12 -30.50 -4.93 2.92
C CYS A 12 -30.76 -3.47 2.55
N GLY A 13 -29.82 -2.60 2.91
CA GLY A 13 -29.84 -1.20 2.49
C GLY A 13 -29.65 -1.03 0.98
N PRO A 14 -29.84 0.20 0.46
CA PRO A 14 -29.81 0.49 -0.97
C PRO A 14 -28.51 0.04 -1.66
N VAL A 15 -27.35 0.30 -1.06
CA VAL A 15 -26.04 -0.06 -1.63
C VAL A 15 -25.83 -1.58 -1.63
N ALA A 16 -26.19 -2.24 -0.54
CA ALA A 16 -26.13 -3.70 -0.46
C ALA A 16 -27.07 -4.37 -1.47
N LYS A 17 -28.25 -3.78 -1.73
CA LYS A 17 -29.20 -4.23 -2.76
C LYS A 17 -28.59 -4.08 -4.16
N GLU A 18 -28.03 -2.93 -4.49
CA GLU A 18 -27.32 -2.70 -5.76
C GLU A 18 -26.22 -3.74 -5.98
N ALA A 19 -25.40 -4.03 -4.96
CA ALA A 19 -24.36 -5.03 -5.01
C ALA A 19 -24.92 -6.46 -5.23
N HIS A 20 -26.12 -6.77 -4.71
CA HIS A 20 -26.82 -8.02 -5.01
C HIS A 20 -27.32 -8.09 -6.45
N GLU A 21 -27.84 -7.01 -7.00
CA GLU A 21 -28.41 -6.95 -8.35
C GLU A 21 -27.35 -6.88 -9.45
N SER A 22 -26.15 -6.42 -9.11
CA SER A 22 -25.02 -6.31 -10.05
C SER A 22 -24.69 -7.68 -10.69
N GLN A 23 -24.37 -7.62 -11.99
CA GLN A 23 -23.95 -8.78 -12.80
C GLN A 23 -22.40 -8.94 -12.83
N ALA A 24 -21.66 -8.12 -12.10
CA ALA A 24 -20.20 -8.23 -12.02
C ALA A 24 -19.77 -9.62 -11.53
N ARG A 25 -18.73 -10.15 -12.18
CA ARG A 25 -18.18 -11.47 -11.83
C ARG A 25 -17.34 -11.43 -10.56
N ILE A 26 -16.62 -10.33 -10.36
CA ILE A 26 -15.82 -10.08 -9.17
C ILE A 26 -16.41 -8.87 -8.43
N LYS A 27 -16.73 -9.05 -7.16
CA LYS A 27 -17.41 -8.06 -6.33
C LYS A 27 -16.66 -7.82 -5.03
N LEU A 28 -16.48 -6.55 -4.65
CA LEU A 28 -15.89 -6.18 -3.37
C LEU A 28 -16.85 -5.26 -2.60
N ALA A 29 -17.34 -5.72 -1.46
CA ALA A 29 -18.07 -4.92 -0.48
C ALA A 29 -17.12 -4.49 0.64
N TRP A 30 -16.89 -3.20 0.80
CA TRP A 30 -15.97 -2.66 1.79
C TRP A 30 -16.61 -1.50 2.57
N GLY A 31 -16.03 -1.08 3.69
CA GLY A 31 -16.54 0.04 4.47
C GLY A 31 -16.45 -0.16 5.99
N PRO A 32 -17.09 0.72 6.80
CA PRO A 32 -16.99 0.70 8.25
C PRO A 32 -17.45 -0.60 8.91
N LEU A 33 -17.21 -0.72 10.22
CA LEU A 33 -17.77 -1.79 11.05
C LEU A 33 -19.30 -1.68 11.09
N GLY A 34 -19.97 -2.84 11.30
CA GLY A 34 -21.40 -2.87 11.51
C GLY A 34 -22.28 -2.66 10.26
N THR A 35 -21.71 -2.61 9.06
CA THR A 35 -22.45 -2.37 7.80
C THR A 35 -22.99 -3.64 7.13
N ALA A 36 -23.08 -4.76 7.86
CA ALA A 36 -23.65 -6.04 7.43
C ALA A 36 -22.98 -6.72 6.21
N LYS A 37 -21.70 -6.44 5.94
CA LYS A 37 -20.95 -7.03 4.81
C LYS A 37 -20.94 -8.56 4.85
N THR A 38 -20.67 -9.17 6.00
CA THR A 38 -20.68 -10.64 6.18
C THR A 38 -22.07 -11.22 5.92
N SER A 39 -23.13 -10.56 6.39
CA SER A 39 -24.51 -10.98 6.11
C SER A 39 -24.82 -10.92 4.61
N TRP A 40 -24.39 -9.85 3.92
CA TRP A 40 -24.50 -9.72 2.48
C TRP A 40 -23.80 -10.89 1.76
N LEU A 41 -22.59 -11.25 2.18
CA LEU A 41 -21.84 -12.37 1.61
C LEU A 41 -22.59 -13.72 1.78
N CYS A 42 -23.13 -13.96 3.00
CA CYS A 42 -23.92 -15.17 3.28
C CYS A 42 -25.18 -15.26 2.39
N TRP A 43 -25.90 -14.14 2.24
CA TRP A 43 -27.10 -14.10 1.40
C TRP A 43 -26.77 -14.21 -0.09
N ARG A 44 -25.59 -13.79 -0.54
CA ARG A 44 -25.13 -14.06 -1.91
C ARG A 44 -25.04 -15.56 -2.19
N VAL A 45 -24.53 -16.35 -1.24
CA VAL A 45 -24.51 -17.83 -1.36
C VAL A 45 -25.92 -18.36 -1.54
N PHE A 46 -26.87 -17.87 -0.74
CA PHE A 46 -28.26 -18.31 -0.84
C PHE A 46 -28.91 -17.95 -2.19
N PHE A 47 -28.75 -16.72 -2.66
CA PHE A 47 -29.28 -16.31 -3.97
C PHE A 47 -28.64 -17.09 -5.12
N LYS A 48 -27.35 -17.41 -5.01
CA LYS A 48 -26.70 -18.30 -5.99
C LYS A 48 -27.20 -19.73 -5.94
N ALA A 49 -27.54 -20.23 -4.75
CA ALA A 49 -28.15 -21.54 -4.60
C ALA A 49 -29.54 -21.58 -5.26
N MET A 50 -30.35 -20.52 -5.13
CA MET A 50 -31.62 -20.41 -5.84
C MET A 50 -31.43 -20.41 -7.36
N ILE A 51 -30.53 -19.58 -7.89
CA ILE A 51 -30.23 -19.53 -9.33
C ILE A 51 -29.76 -20.91 -9.85
N ALA A 52 -28.89 -21.59 -9.10
CA ALA A 52 -28.43 -22.93 -9.47
C ALA A 52 -29.55 -23.93 -9.46
N ALA A 53 -30.44 -23.91 -8.45
CA ALA A 53 -31.59 -24.79 -8.36
C ALA A 53 -32.56 -24.63 -9.54
N ASP A 54 -32.89 -23.35 -9.86
CA ASP A 54 -33.77 -22.99 -10.98
C ASP A 54 -33.16 -23.46 -12.33
N ALA A 55 -31.84 -23.42 -12.46
CA ALA A 55 -31.10 -23.90 -13.61
C ALA A 55 -30.90 -25.45 -13.62
N GLY A 56 -31.38 -26.15 -12.61
CA GLY A 56 -31.24 -27.63 -12.53
C GLY A 56 -29.91 -28.13 -11.96
N TYR A 57 -29.09 -27.27 -11.34
CA TYR A 57 -27.79 -27.62 -10.79
C TYR A 57 -27.78 -27.54 -9.25
N SER A 58 -26.84 -28.26 -8.63
CA SER A 58 -26.45 -28.08 -7.25
C SER A 58 -25.28 -27.11 -7.19
N LEU A 59 -25.40 -26.05 -6.37
CA LEU A 59 -24.32 -25.07 -6.15
C LEU A 59 -23.15 -25.71 -5.39
N ARG A 60 -21.93 -25.37 -5.76
CA ARG A 60 -20.74 -25.59 -4.96
C ARG A 60 -20.12 -24.25 -4.60
N ALA A 61 -20.28 -23.85 -3.34
CA ALA A 61 -19.78 -22.59 -2.80
C ALA A 61 -18.60 -22.84 -1.87
N LEU A 62 -17.65 -21.91 -1.88
CA LEU A 62 -16.51 -21.87 -0.97
C LEU A 62 -16.50 -20.53 -0.22
N LEU A 63 -16.43 -20.56 1.10
CA LEU A 63 -16.21 -19.39 1.95
C LEU A 63 -14.84 -19.50 2.63
N VAL A 64 -14.01 -18.49 2.43
CA VAL A 64 -12.63 -18.44 2.93
C VAL A 64 -12.45 -17.26 3.86
N ARG A 65 -11.72 -17.49 4.94
CA ARG A 65 -11.19 -16.45 5.82
C ARG A 65 -9.71 -16.74 6.14
N ASP A 66 -9.01 -15.73 6.64
CA ASP A 66 -7.58 -15.81 6.94
C ASP A 66 -7.19 -16.99 7.84
N THR A 67 -7.86 -17.16 8.98
CA THR A 67 -7.58 -18.24 9.93
C THR A 67 -8.82 -19.08 10.22
N TYR A 68 -8.62 -20.35 10.61
CA TYR A 68 -9.73 -21.21 10.99
C TYR A 68 -10.51 -20.68 12.20
N ARG A 69 -9.83 -20.06 13.16
CA ARG A 69 -10.46 -19.47 14.33
C ARG A 69 -11.40 -18.34 13.94
N ASN A 70 -10.91 -17.39 13.13
CA ASN A 70 -11.73 -16.27 12.66
C ASN A 70 -12.89 -16.75 11.80
N LEU A 71 -12.68 -17.78 10.98
CA LEU A 71 -13.74 -18.43 10.19
C LEU A 71 -14.83 -19.02 11.09
N ALA A 72 -14.44 -19.77 12.11
CA ALA A 72 -15.37 -20.47 13.03
C ALA A 72 -16.13 -19.49 13.92
N ASP A 73 -15.44 -18.50 14.45
CA ASP A 73 -15.97 -17.55 15.45
C ASP A 73 -16.83 -16.43 14.83
N SER A 74 -16.69 -16.15 13.53
CA SER A 74 -17.39 -15.04 12.86
C SER A 74 -18.19 -15.49 11.65
N THR A 75 -17.54 -15.85 10.54
CA THR A 75 -18.20 -16.15 9.26
C THR A 75 -19.20 -17.29 9.38
N LEU A 76 -18.77 -18.39 10.00
CA LEU A 76 -19.63 -19.56 10.20
C LEU A 76 -20.79 -19.24 11.16
N GLN A 77 -20.56 -18.50 12.23
CA GLN A 77 -21.63 -18.10 13.15
C GLN A 77 -22.67 -17.23 12.44
N THR A 78 -22.23 -16.23 11.64
CA THR A 78 -23.13 -15.39 10.85
C THR A 78 -23.92 -16.23 9.82
N PHE A 79 -23.25 -17.18 9.18
CA PHE A 79 -23.91 -18.06 8.23
C PHE A 79 -24.99 -18.92 8.92
N LEU A 80 -24.68 -19.55 10.06
CA LEU A 80 -25.62 -20.37 10.84
C LEU A 80 -26.74 -19.55 11.48
N TYR A 81 -26.51 -18.27 11.78
CA TYR A 81 -27.57 -17.37 12.21
C TYR A 81 -28.64 -17.18 11.14
N TRP A 82 -28.24 -17.00 9.88
CA TRP A 82 -29.13 -16.86 8.75
C TRP A 82 -29.72 -18.18 8.28
N PHE A 83 -28.93 -19.25 8.28
CA PHE A 83 -29.26 -20.58 7.77
C PHE A 83 -29.03 -21.64 8.85
N PRO A 84 -29.93 -21.72 9.84
CA PRO A 84 -29.76 -22.62 10.98
C PRO A 84 -29.83 -24.09 10.55
N GLU A 85 -29.19 -24.94 11.34
CA GLU A 85 -29.23 -26.40 11.17
C GLU A 85 -30.66 -26.90 11.39
N SER A 86 -31.08 -27.85 10.57
CA SER A 86 -32.33 -28.58 10.81
C SER A 86 -32.02 -29.97 11.39
N ASN A 87 -32.29 -30.15 12.66
CA ASN A 87 -32.19 -31.45 13.34
C ASN A 87 -33.34 -32.39 12.92
N GLY A 88 -33.37 -32.80 11.63
CA GLY A 88 -34.35 -33.73 11.10
C GLY A 88 -35.74 -33.14 10.73
N ALA A 89 -36.00 -31.86 11.02
CA ALA A 89 -37.14 -31.12 10.46
C ALA A 89 -36.80 -30.48 9.10
N PRO A 90 -37.76 -30.18 8.24
CA PRO A 90 -37.50 -29.42 7.01
C PRO A 90 -36.87 -28.09 7.36
N GLY A 91 -35.58 -27.95 7.26
CA GLY A 91 -34.80 -26.74 7.60
C GLY A 91 -33.79 -26.43 6.53
N LEU A 92 -33.14 -25.27 6.66
CA LEU A 92 -32.27 -24.69 5.63
C LEU A 92 -30.92 -25.39 5.49
N GLY A 93 -30.53 -26.31 6.38
CA GLY A 93 -29.26 -26.98 6.17
C GLY A 93 -28.80 -27.99 7.21
N LYS A 94 -27.68 -28.63 6.94
CA LYS A 94 -27.01 -29.57 7.84
C LYS A 94 -25.51 -29.32 7.82
N LYS A 95 -24.93 -29.15 9.00
CA LYS A 95 -23.49 -28.99 9.20
C LYS A 95 -22.80 -30.34 9.35
N ALA A 96 -21.63 -30.50 8.76
CA ALA A 96 -20.77 -31.63 9.03
C ALA A 96 -20.23 -31.57 10.48
N GLN A 97 -20.13 -32.72 11.14
CA GLN A 97 -19.65 -32.80 12.53
C GLN A 97 -18.12 -32.80 12.63
N SER A 98 -17.41 -33.05 11.53
CA SER A 98 -15.95 -33.08 11.48
C SER A 98 -15.37 -31.85 10.78
N GLN A 99 -14.11 -31.52 11.10
CA GLN A 99 -13.33 -30.56 10.35
C GLN A 99 -12.72 -31.17 9.10
N PRO A 100 -12.63 -30.46 7.98
CA PRO A 100 -13.13 -29.09 7.76
C PRO A 100 -14.65 -29.01 7.74
N VAL A 101 -15.21 -27.88 8.18
CA VAL A 101 -16.66 -27.71 8.25
C VAL A 101 -17.25 -27.54 6.86
N ASP A 102 -18.18 -28.43 6.53
CA ASP A 102 -19.00 -28.33 5.31
C ASP A 102 -20.47 -28.22 5.71
N PHE A 103 -21.24 -27.48 4.93
CA PHE A 103 -22.66 -27.27 5.18
C PHE A 103 -23.47 -27.67 3.95
N LYS A 104 -24.52 -28.45 4.15
CA LYS A 104 -25.50 -28.77 3.11
C LYS A 104 -26.66 -27.80 3.20
N LEU A 105 -26.79 -26.89 2.25
CA LEU A 105 -27.87 -25.91 2.17
C LEU A 105 -28.98 -26.48 1.29
N PHE A 106 -30.22 -26.54 1.80
CA PHE A 106 -31.37 -27.09 1.05
C PHE A 106 -32.24 -25.94 0.53
N VAL A 107 -32.19 -25.67 -0.77
CA VAL A 107 -32.90 -24.59 -1.45
C VAL A 107 -33.44 -25.10 -2.79
N GLY A 108 -34.65 -24.67 -3.19
CA GLY A 108 -35.23 -25.03 -4.48
C GLY A 108 -35.35 -26.53 -4.74
N GLY A 109 -35.60 -27.34 -3.69
CA GLY A 109 -35.68 -28.78 -3.78
C GLY A 109 -34.35 -29.52 -4.01
N ARG A 110 -33.22 -28.81 -3.88
CA ARG A 110 -31.86 -29.36 -4.09
C ARG A 110 -30.97 -29.15 -2.90
N SER A 111 -29.95 -30.01 -2.79
CA SER A 111 -28.86 -29.86 -1.82
C SER A 111 -27.68 -29.17 -2.48
N HIS A 112 -27.17 -28.15 -1.84
CA HIS A 112 -26.04 -27.34 -2.28
C HIS A 112 -24.90 -27.47 -1.27
N ASP A 113 -23.67 -27.52 -1.77
CA ASP A 113 -22.46 -27.58 -0.92
C ASP A 113 -21.92 -26.22 -0.61
N VAL A 114 -21.78 -25.89 0.69
CA VAL A 114 -21.09 -24.69 1.17
C VAL A 114 -19.91 -25.13 2.02
N LEU A 115 -18.71 -24.92 1.50
CA LEU A 115 -17.47 -25.33 2.12
C LEU A 115 -16.82 -24.15 2.83
N PHE A 116 -16.37 -24.37 4.07
CA PHE A 116 -15.70 -23.37 4.87
C PHE A 116 -14.21 -23.72 5.00
N ARG A 117 -13.35 -22.83 4.51
CA ARG A 117 -11.89 -23.05 4.51
C ARG A 117 -11.18 -21.83 5.08
N HIS A 118 -9.98 -22.02 5.56
CA HIS A 118 -9.08 -20.93 5.90
C HIS A 118 -7.94 -20.89 4.89
N GLY A 119 -7.43 -19.70 4.63
CA GLY A 119 -6.33 -19.51 3.70
C GLY A 119 -5.85 -18.07 3.72
N GLN A 120 -4.72 -17.83 4.36
CA GLN A 120 -4.08 -16.55 4.42
C GLN A 120 -3.10 -16.38 3.25
N THR A 121 -2.37 -17.46 2.95
CA THR A 121 -1.27 -17.51 1.97
C THR A 121 -1.61 -18.44 0.81
N GLU A 122 -0.80 -18.38 -0.26
CA GLU A 122 -0.90 -19.27 -1.42
C GLU A 122 -0.70 -20.73 -1.01
N GLN A 123 0.15 -20.98 -0.02
CA GLN A 123 0.38 -22.35 0.48
C GLN A 123 -0.89 -22.93 1.12
N ASP A 124 -1.60 -22.14 1.92
CA ASP A 124 -2.89 -22.55 2.50
C ASP A 124 -3.92 -22.76 1.40
N ALA A 125 -3.97 -21.88 0.41
CA ALA A 125 -4.90 -21.94 -0.71
C ALA A 125 -4.72 -23.21 -1.57
N SER A 126 -3.52 -23.79 -1.59
CA SER A 126 -3.25 -25.02 -2.33
C SER A 126 -4.20 -26.18 -1.94
N MET A 127 -4.69 -26.18 -0.69
CA MET A 127 -5.59 -27.22 -0.18
C MET A 127 -6.98 -27.23 -0.85
N PHE A 128 -7.46 -26.10 -1.40
CA PHE A 128 -8.76 -26.04 -2.09
C PHE A 128 -8.67 -25.76 -3.59
N LEU A 129 -7.46 -25.80 -4.14
CA LEU A 129 -7.22 -25.49 -5.55
C LEU A 129 -7.47 -26.63 -6.53
N SER A 130 -7.70 -27.85 -6.05
CA SER A 130 -7.97 -29.01 -6.89
C SER A 130 -9.38 -29.03 -7.50
N THR A 131 -10.25 -28.09 -7.09
CA THR A 131 -11.68 -28.13 -7.38
C THR A 131 -12.19 -26.82 -7.97
N GLU A 132 -13.23 -26.88 -8.79
CA GLU A 132 -13.96 -25.72 -9.29
C GLU A 132 -15.16 -25.38 -8.39
N TYR A 133 -15.47 -24.08 -8.31
CA TYR A 133 -16.56 -23.54 -7.52
C TYR A 133 -17.46 -22.63 -8.35
N ASP A 134 -18.75 -22.66 -8.09
CA ASP A 134 -19.72 -21.75 -8.71
C ASP A 134 -19.76 -20.39 -8.00
N PHE A 135 -19.37 -20.41 -6.72
CA PHE A 135 -19.28 -19.23 -5.87
C PHE A 135 -18.07 -19.32 -4.96
N ILE A 136 -17.30 -18.25 -4.88
CA ILE A 136 -16.23 -18.10 -3.91
C ILE A 136 -16.44 -16.81 -3.13
N GLY A 137 -16.47 -16.90 -1.81
CA GLY A 137 -16.51 -15.76 -0.89
C GLY A 137 -15.21 -15.64 -0.13
N LEU A 138 -14.51 -14.50 -0.23
CA LEU A 138 -13.33 -14.18 0.56
C LEU A 138 -13.72 -13.11 1.59
N GLU A 139 -13.70 -13.47 2.87
CA GLU A 139 -14.11 -12.56 3.94
C GLU A 139 -12.92 -11.95 4.66
N GLU A 140 -13.02 -10.65 4.96
CA GLU A 140 -11.97 -9.83 5.59
C GLU A 140 -10.65 -9.93 4.83
N VAL A 141 -10.69 -9.63 3.51
CA VAL A 141 -9.48 -9.67 2.68
C VAL A 141 -8.43 -8.65 3.12
N ALA A 142 -8.83 -7.52 3.71
CA ALA A 142 -7.90 -6.54 4.25
C ALA A 142 -7.65 -6.79 5.73
N PRO A 143 -6.40 -6.55 6.20
CA PRO A 143 -6.06 -6.79 7.59
C PRO A 143 -6.84 -5.89 8.56
N ALA A 144 -7.22 -6.43 9.70
CA ALA A 144 -7.78 -5.67 10.82
C ALA A 144 -6.65 -5.36 11.81
N TYR A 145 -6.11 -4.15 11.73
CA TYR A 145 -5.09 -3.66 12.65
C TYR A 145 -5.68 -2.72 13.68
N LEU A 146 -5.22 -2.87 14.91
CA LEU A 146 -5.31 -1.86 15.95
C LEU A 146 -3.93 -1.17 16.03
N PRO A 147 -3.82 0.16 15.98
CA PRO A 147 -2.54 0.85 16.10
C PRO A 147 -1.78 0.42 17.34
N GLY A 148 -0.52 -0.01 17.16
CA GLY A 148 0.35 -0.47 18.26
C GLY A 148 0.10 -1.89 18.76
N GLU A 149 -0.79 -2.66 18.13
CA GLU A 149 -1.09 -4.05 18.51
C GLU A 149 -0.81 -5.01 17.34
N LYS A 150 -0.65 -6.29 17.65
CA LYS A 150 -0.58 -7.35 16.64
C LYS A 150 -1.85 -7.36 15.81
N ALA A 151 -1.71 -7.66 14.52
CA ALA A 151 -2.85 -7.83 13.64
C ALA A 151 -3.85 -8.84 14.23
N VAL A 152 -5.08 -8.41 14.48
CA VAL A 152 -6.18 -9.27 14.93
C VAL A 152 -6.58 -10.23 13.79
N SER A 153 -6.42 -9.76 12.55
CA SER A 153 -6.62 -10.51 11.32
C SER A 153 -5.62 -10.02 10.28
N PRO A 154 -4.75 -10.90 9.77
CA PRO A 154 -3.76 -10.53 8.75
C PRO A 154 -4.38 -10.27 7.37
N GLY A 155 -5.63 -10.69 7.16
CA GLY A 155 -6.29 -10.63 5.87
C GLY A 155 -5.91 -11.78 4.94
N ILE A 156 -6.28 -11.66 3.68
CA ILE A 156 -6.05 -12.67 2.63
C ILE A 156 -5.08 -12.09 1.60
N SER A 157 -4.02 -12.85 1.24
CA SER A 157 -3.02 -12.38 0.29
C SER A 157 -3.58 -12.20 -1.12
N GLU A 158 -2.90 -11.36 -1.92
CA GLU A 158 -3.25 -11.14 -3.33
C GLU A 158 -3.17 -12.44 -4.13
N GLY A 159 -2.16 -13.27 -3.87
CA GLY A 159 -2.01 -14.55 -4.55
C GLY A 159 -3.17 -15.52 -4.30
N VAL A 160 -3.75 -15.53 -3.09
CA VAL A 160 -4.99 -16.31 -2.81
C VAL A 160 -6.15 -15.81 -3.66
N PHE A 161 -6.30 -14.51 -3.84
CA PHE A 161 -7.30 -13.92 -4.72
C PHE A 161 -7.10 -14.36 -6.19
N ASP A 162 -5.88 -14.28 -6.71
CA ASP A 162 -5.57 -14.70 -8.09
C ASP A 162 -5.84 -16.20 -8.30
N MET A 163 -5.45 -17.01 -7.32
CA MET A 163 -5.73 -18.44 -7.35
C MET A 163 -7.25 -18.70 -7.31
N ALA A 164 -8.02 -18.01 -6.48
CA ALA A 164 -9.47 -18.16 -6.37
C ALA A 164 -10.18 -17.84 -7.69
N ILE A 165 -9.79 -16.78 -8.39
CA ILE A 165 -10.34 -16.45 -9.72
C ILE A 165 -10.18 -17.62 -10.68
N SER A 166 -9.04 -18.30 -10.66
CA SER A 166 -8.76 -19.45 -11.55
C SER A 166 -9.63 -20.68 -11.26
N ARG A 167 -10.30 -20.71 -10.10
CA ARG A 167 -11.15 -21.84 -9.64
C ARG A 167 -12.65 -21.62 -9.83
N LEU A 168 -13.04 -20.50 -10.40
CA LEU A 168 -14.44 -20.33 -10.80
C LEU A 168 -14.77 -21.29 -11.95
N THR A 169 -15.95 -21.93 -11.88
CA THR A 169 -16.44 -22.93 -12.85
C THR A 169 -16.22 -22.50 -14.30
N ARG A 170 -15.60 -23.38 -15.08
CA ARG A 170 -15.21 -23.16 -16.48
C ARG A 170 -16.09 -23.91 -17.49
N GLN A 171 -16.88 -24.87 -17.04
CA GLN A 171 -17.79 -25.64 -17.90
C GLN A 171 -18.81 -24.71 -18.54
N ILE A 172 -18.85 -24.64 -19.87
CA ILE A 172 -19.56 -23.60 -20.62
C ILE A 172 -21.05 -23.56 -20.25
N GLU A 173 -21.75 -24.69 -20.31
CA GLU A 173 -23.19 -24.74 -20.01
C GLU A 173 -23.50 -24.38 -18.57
N ARG A 174 -22.75 -24.94 -17.63
CA ARG A 174 -22.88 -24.63 -16.20
C ARG A 174 -22.57 -23.17 -15.89
N ALA A 175 -21.47 -22.65 -16.46
CA ALA A 175 -21.08 -21.26 -16.26
C ALA A 175 -22.10 -20.29 -16.86
N ALA A 176 -22.71 -20.59 -18.00
CA ALA A 176 -23.77 -19.80 -18.60
C ALA A 176 -25.03 -19.79 -17.72
N ALA A 177 -25.40 -20.93 -17.14
CA ALA A 177 -26.59 -21.08 -16.31
C ALA A 177 -26.46 -20.43 -14.92
N ILE A 178 -25.33 -20.67 -14.22
CA ILE A 178 -25.13 -20.23 -12.82
C ILE A 178 -24.45 -18.85 -12.75
N ARG A 179 -23.66 -18.46 -13.75
CA ARG A 179 -22.82 -17.26 -13.75
C ARG A 179 -21.88 -17.23 -12.53
N PRO A 180 -20.79 -18.00 -12.53
CA PRO A 180 -19.89 -18.10 -11.39
C PRO A 180 -19.35 -16.74 -10.98
N GLU A 181 -19.27 -16.49 -9.67
CA GLU A 181 -18.80 -15.21 -9.14
C GLU A 181 -17.89 -15.38 -7.92
N LEU A 182 -17.01 -14.40 -7.73
CA LEU A 182 -16.20 -14.24 -6.54
C LEU A 182 -16.62 -12.94 -5.83
N CYS A 183 -17.01 -13.07 -4.57
CA CYS A 183 -17.41 -11.96 -3.72
C CYS A 183 -16.41 -11.79 -2.59
N MET A 184 -16.06 -10.56 -2.30
CA MET A 184 -15.12 -10.20 -1.23
C MET A 184 -15.74 -9.21 -0.27
N THR A 185 -15.34 -9.32 0.99
CA THR A 185 -15.68 -8.33 2.02
C THR A 185 -14.45 -7.89 2.78
N CYS A 186 -14.40 -6.64 3.19
CA CYS A 186 -13.42 -6.14 4.17
C CYS A 186 -13.88 -4.84 4.83
N ASN A 187 -13.27 -4.53 5.97
CA ASN A 187 -13.27 -3.16 6.46
C ASN A 187 -12.46 -2.29 5.49
N SER A 188 -12.58 -0.96 5.62
CA SER A 188 -11.89 -0.04 4.71
C SER A 188 -10.41 -0.42 4.58
N PRO A 189 -9.95 -0.86 3.40
CA PRO A 189 -8.60 -1.35 3.24
C PRO A 189 -7.61 -0.18 3.26
N PRO A 190 -6.38 -0.38 3.75
CA PRO A 190 -5.32 0.62 3.63
C PRO A 190 -5.10 1.03 2.17
N LEU A 191 -4.64 2.26 1.94
CA LEU A 191 -4.33 2.76 0.60
C LEU A 191 -3.28 1.91 -0.14
N THR A 192 -2.35 1.33 0.61
CA THR A 192 -1.28 0.46 0.09
C THR A 192 -1.72 -0.97 -0.18
N HIS A 193 -2.88 -1.39 0.32
CA HIS A 193 -3.37 -2.77 0.20
C HIS A 193 -3.74 -3.13 -1.24
N TRP A 194 -3.51 -4.39 -1.64
CA TRP A 194 -3.78 -4.85 -3.00
C TRP A 194 -5.23 -4.61 -3.46
N ALA A 195 -6.22 -4.78 -2.56
CA ALA A 195 -7.64 -4.53 -2.88
C ALA A 195 -7.90 -3.05 -3.21
N SER A 196 -7.19 -2.11 -2.56
CA SER A 196 -7.21 -0.70 -2.92
C SER A 196 -6.62 -0.49 -4.33
N LYS A 197 -5.40 -0.94 -4.55
CA LYS A 197 -4.66 -0.70 -5.81
C LYS A 197 -5.28 -1.40 -7.02
N ARG A 198 -5.77 -2.64 -6.86
CA ARG A 198 -6.31 -3.43 -7.98
C ARG A 198 -7.78 -3.19 -8.27
N ILE A 199 -8.56 -2.73 -7.29
CA ILE A 199 -10.01 -2.65 -7.43
C ILE A 199 -10.51 -1.23 -7.15
N ILE A 200 -10.33 -0.71 -5.93
CA ILE A 200 -11.00 0.52 -5.51
C ILE A 200 -10.46 1.75 -6.24
N ASP A 201 -9.15 1.80 -6.49
CA ASP A 201 -8.48 2.94 -7.14
C ASP A 201 -8.53 2.88 -8.69
N LYS A 202 -9.18 1.86 -9.26
CA LYS A 202 -9.32 1.74 -10.71
C LYS A 202 -10.52 2.53 -11.22
N SER A 203 -10.40 3.04 -12.44
CA SER A 203 -11.50 3.73 -13.11
C SER A 203 -12.69 2.78 -13.36
N GLN A 204 -13.90 3.33 -13.40
CA GLN A 204 -15.11 2.57 -13.67
C GLN A 204 -15.01 1.81 -15.00
N ASP A 205 -14.53 2.47 -16.06
CA ASP A 205 -14.35 1.85 -17.40
C ASP A 205 -13.40 0.66 -17.37
N TYR A 206 -12.34 0.71 -16.54
CA TYR A 206 -11.40 -0.39 -16.38
C TYR A 206 -12.06 -1.59 -15.69
N LEU A 207 -12.82 -1.34 -14.64
CA LEU A 207 -13.54 -2.38 -13.90
C LEU A 207 -14.62 -3.03 -14.75
N GLU A 208 -15.37 -2.24 -15.53
CA GLU A 208 -16.40 -2.77 -16.44
C GLU A 208 -15.83 -3.70 -17.51
N LYS A 209 -14.67 -3.35 -18.10
CA LYS A 209 -13.95 -4.21 -19.05
C LYS A 209 -13.57 -5.57 -18.44
N LEU A 210 -13.26 -5.61 -17.15
CA LEU A 210 -12.92 -6.83 -16.42
C LEU A 210 -14.15 -7.56 -15.86
N ASN A 211 -15.33 -6.95 -15.95
CA ASN A 211 -16.55 -7.40 -15.27
C ASN A 211 -16.39 -7.47 -13.74
N TRP A 212 -15.76 -6.43 -13.16
CA TRP A 212 -15.51 -6.23 -11.74
C TRP A 212 -16.30 -5.04 -11.23
N ALA A 213 -16.64 -5.04 -9.93
CA ALA A 213 -17.28 -3.90 -9.28
C ALA A 213 -16.98 -3.87 -7.78
N HIS A 214 -17.09 -2.69 -7.18
CA HIS A 214 -16.97 -2.53 -5.73
C HIS A 214 -17.97 -1.52 -5.19
N TRP A 215 -18.32 -1.68 -3.92
CA TRP A 215 -19.25 -0.79 -3.20
C TRP A 215 -18.72 -0.51 -1.81
N MET A 216 -18.78 0.76 -1.43
CA MET A 216 -18.60 1.17 -0.04
C MET A 216 -19.96 1.10 0.66
N PHE A 217 -20.12 0.16 1.59
CA PHE A 217 -21.33 -0.03 2.37
C PHE A 217 -21.39 1.03 3.47
N PRO A 218 -22.32 2.00 3.39
CA PRO A 218 -22.41 3.05 4.39
C PRO A 218 -23.06 2.54 5.68
N VAL A 219 -22.78 3.24 6.76
CA VAL A 219 -23.38 2.97 8.08
C VAL A 219 -24.91 3.00 8.03
N SER A 220 -25.48 3.92 7.24
CA SER A 220 -26.93 4.11 7.08
C SER A 220 -27.65 2.84 6.59
N ASP A 221 -26.98 2.01 5.79
CA ASP A 221 -27.59 0.79 5.22
C ASP A 221 -27.98 -0.24 6.28
N ASN A 222 -27.30 -0.24 7.43
CA ASN A 222 -27.55 -1.20 8.50
C ASN A 222 -27.85 -0.56 9.87
N ALA A 223 -28.03 0.75 9.94
CA ALA A 223 -28.22 1.48 11.20
C ALA A 223 -29.40 0.94 12.02
N HIS A 224 -30.48 0.50 11.34
CA HIS A 224 -31.69 -0.04 11.98
C HIS A 224 -31.50 -1.38 12.70
N ASN A 225 -30.41 -2.10 12.43
CA ASN A 225 -30.04 -3.36 13.08
C ASN A 225 -29.01 -3.17 14.21
N LEU A 226 -28.54 -1.95 14.43
CA LEU A 226 -27.53 -1.65 15.43
C LEU A 226 -28.18 -0.95 16.65
N ARG A 227 -27.54 -1.08 17.80
CA ARG A 227 -27.93 -0.30 18.98
C ARG A 227 -27.79 1.19 18.66
N PRO A 228 -28.72 2.05 19.14
CA PRO A 228 -28.66 3.49 18.86
C PRO A 228 -27.33 4.15 19.25
N ASP A 229 -26.68 3.64 20.30
CA ASP A 229 -25.42 4.14 20.85
C ASP A 229 -24.18 3.42 20.29
N TYR A 230 -24.32 2.52 19.31
CA TYR A 230 -23.22 1.67 18.82
C TYR A 230 -21.99 2.48 18.39
N TYR A 231 -22.19 3.45 17.49
CA TYR A 231 -21.06 4.25 16.97
C TYR A 231 -20.55 5.27 17.98
N SER A 232 -21.44 5.95 18.72
CA SER A 232 -21.04 6.92 19.74
C SER A 232 -20.26 6.27 20.89
N SER A 233 -20.65 5.05 21.30
CA SER A 233 -19.91 4.30 22.33
C SER A 233 -18.52 3.87 21.86
N LEU A 234 -18.35 3.50 20.58
CA LEU A 234 -17.05 3.17 20.01
C LEU A 234 -16.18 4.42 19.82
N GLU A 235 -16.76 5.53 19.38
CA GLU A 235 -16.05 6.80 19.21
C GLU A 235 -15.50 7.29 20.56
N LEU A 236 -16.29 7.19 21.62
CA LEU A 236 -15.86 7.50 22.98
C LEU A 236 -14.75 6.53 23.46
N ALA A 237 -14.93 5.22 23.24
CA ALA A 237 -13.94 4.21 23.64
C ALA A 237 -12.59 4.36 22.88
N TRP A 238 -12.62 4.95 21.70
CA TRP A 238 -11.46 5.19 20.85
C TRP A 238 -11.01 6.66 20.84
N GLU A 239 -11.43 7.44 21.82
CA GLU A 239 -10.98 8.83 21.99
C GLU A 239 -9.45 8.91 21.94
N GLY A 240 -8.90 9.82 21.11
CA GLY A 240 -7.47 9.94 20.84
C GLY A 240 -6.90 8.93 19.83
N LYS A 241 -7.66 7.91 19.40
CA LYS A 241 -7.26 6.93 18.38
C LYS A 241 -7.85 7.28 17.02
N ARG A 242 -7.42 8.40 16.45
CA ARG A 242 -7.99 8.99 15.21
C ARG A 242 -8.04 7.99 14.05
N SER A 243 -7.00 7.22 13.82
CA SER A 243 -6.91 6.25 12.73
C SER A 243 -7.95 5.13 12.85
N LEU A 244 -8.28 4.68 14.07
CA LEU A 244 -9.36 3.70 14.28
C LEU A 244 -10.72 4.29 13.92
N ILE A 245 -11.01 5.50 14.40
CA ILE A 245 -12.26 6.21 14.13
C ILE A 245 -12.42 6.43 12.63
N GLN A 246 -11.40 6.98 11.96
CA GLN A 246 -11.44 7.25 10.53
C GLN A 246 -11.69 5.97 9.72
N ARG A 247 -10.93 4.91 9.98
CA ARG A 247 -11.02 3.68 9.21
C ARG A 247 -12.28 2.87 9.53
N PHE A 248 -12.51 2.59 10.80
CA PHE A 248 -13.51 1.61 11.20
C PHE A 248 -14.90 2.21 11.45
N LEU A 249 -15.01 3.49 11.78
CA LEU A 249 -16.31 4.15 11.97
C LEU A 249 -16.73 5.01 10.78
N LYS A 250 -15.79 5.77 10.19
CA LYS A 250 -16.08 6.64 9.04
C LYS A 250 -15.88 5.96 7.69
N GLY A 251 -15.20 4.82 7.65
CA GLY A 251 -14.95 4.10 6.42
C GLY A 251 -13.86 4.73 5.54
N GLU A 252 -13.06 5.61 6.09
CA GLU A 252 -11.95 6.25 5.35
C GLU A 252 -10.84 5.23 5.09
N ARG A 253 -10.26 5.29 3.90
CA ARG A 253 -9.05 4.52 3.56
C ARG A 253 -7.84 5.35 3.93
N ILE A 254 -7.15 4.93 4.95
CA ILE A 254 -5.95 5.60 5.47
C ILE A 254 -4.73 4.72 5.30
N ALA A 255 -3.55 5.30 5.30
CA ALA A 255 -2.33 4.55 5.49
C ALA A 255 -2.34 3.96 6.91
N VAL A 256 -2.21 2.64 7.03
CA VAL A 256 -2.15 1.96 8.33
C VAL A 256 -0.79 1.28 8.44
N PHE A 257 -0.09 1.60 9.50
CA PHE A 257 1.22 1.01 9.80
C PHE A 257 1.10 -0.17 10.78
N ILE A 258 1.80 -1.27 10.48
CA ILE A 258 1.93 -2.43 11.37
C ILE A 258 3.28 -2.33 12.07
N GLY A 259 3.26 -2.17 13.38
CA GLY A 259 4.47 -1.97 14.17
C GLY A 259 4.47 -0.60 14.86
N ILE A 260 5.65 -0.08 15.15
CA ILE A 260 5.80 1.27 15.71
C ILE A 260 6.10 2.22 14.55
N PRO A 261 5.18 3.14 14.17
CA PRO A 261 5.49 4.14 13.16
C PRO A 261 6.74 4.92 13.56
N ARG A 262 7.63 5.15 12.60
CA ARG A 262 8.86 5.92 12.89
C ARG A 262 8.57 7.41 13.01
N PHE A 263 7.54 7.90 12.30
CA PHE A 263 7.16 9.29 12.24
C PHE A 263 5.74 9.50 12.77
N ASN A 264 5.44 10.73 13.20
CA ASN A 264 4.10 11.07 13.68
C ASN A 264 3.10 11.10 12.52
N LEU A 265 2.16 10.14 12.53
CA LEU A 265 1.18 9.99 11.44
C LEU A 265 0.24 11.19 11.32
N ASP A 266 -0.18 11.81 12.44
CA ASP A 266 -1.06 12.99 12.40
C ASP A 266 -0.35 14.21 11.79
N GLN A 267 0.95 14.35 12.04
CA GLN A 267 1.77 15.37 11.41
C GLN A 267 1.90 15.11 9.90
N LEU A 268 2.15 13.87 9.50
CA LEU A 268 2.25 13.49 8.08
C LEU A 268 0.91 13.69 7.34
N ASP A 269 -0.22 13.36 7.97
CA ASP A 269 -1.55 13.63 7.43
C ASP A 269 -1.79 15.12 7.23
N SER A 270 -1.35 15.94 8.18
CA SER A 270 -1.46 17.40 8.09
C SER A 270 -0.60 17.96 6.98
N LEU A 271 0.64 17.48 6.83
CA LEU A 271 1.56 17.88 5.76
C LEU A 271 1.00 17.45 4.38
N LYS A 272 0.39 16.27 4.29
CA LYS A 272 -0.22 15.79 3.04
C LYS A 272 -1.33 16.70 2.53
N GLN A 273 -2.10 17.32 3.43
CA GLN A 273 -3.14 18.28 3.07
C GLN A 273 -2.58 19.63 2.58
N LEU A 274 -1.32 19.94 2.91
CA LEU A 274 -0.63 21.16 2.47
C LEU A 274 0.16 20.97 1.18
N CYS A 275 0.29 19.73 0.68
CA CYS A 275 0.99 19.46 -0.57
C CYS A 275 0.29 20.16 -1.74
N ILE A 276 1.11 20.67 -2.65
CA ILE A 276 0.65 21.28 -3.90
C ILE A 276 1.03 20.39 -5.08
N GLU A 277 0.25 20.49 -6.15
CA GLU A 277 0.55 19.78 -7.39
C GLU A 277 1.87 20.27 -8.00
N PRO A 278 2.66 19.38 -8.66
CA PRO A 278 3.87 19.79 -9.33
C PRO A 278 3.56 20.76 -10.47
N SER A 279 4.37 21.83 -10.62
CA SER A 279 4.27 22.78 -11.72
C SER A 279 4.66 22.16 -13.08
N PHE A 280 5.41 21.04 -13.04
CA PHE A 280 5.79 20.25 -14.21
C PHE A 280 5.85 18.78 -13.83
N GLN A 281 5.36 17.92 -14.75
CA GLN A 281 5.62 16.48 -14.75
C GLN A 281 6.01 16.03 -16.15
N GLY A 282 7.08 15.22 -16.27
CA GLY A 282 7.56 14.80 -17.57
C GLY A 282 8.90 14.07 -17.55
N LEU A 283 9.63 14.21 -18.65
CA LEU A 283 10.97 13.62 -18.86
C LEU A 283 12.01 14.73 -19.02
N LEU A 284 13.26 14.40 -18.68
CA LEU A 284 14.43 15.23 -18.97
C LEU A 284 15.10 14.71 -20.24
N THR A 285 15.22 15.55 -21.25
CA THR A 285 15.96 15.25 -22.48
C THR A 285 17.16 16.17 -22.61
N SER A 286 18.19 15.76 -23.34
CA SER A 286 19.35 16.59 -23.66
C SER A 286 19.72 16.42 -25.12
N THR A 287 20.18 17.51 -25.74
CA THR A 287 20.63 17.53 -27.14
C THR A 287 22.15 17.52 -27.28
N ASP A 288 22.87 17.56 -26.19
CA ASP A 288 24.35 17.51 -26.17
C ASP A 288 24.87 16.28 -25.43
N GLU A 289 26.04 15.80 -25.87
CA GLU A 289 26.71 14.61 -25.31
C GLU A 289 27.10 14.77 -23.82
N ASN A 290 27.30 15.99 -23.36
CA ASN A 290 27.68 16.28 -21.98
C ASN A 290 26.48 16.52 -21.04
N LEU A 291 25.25 16.38 -21.57
CA LEU A 291 24.00 16.56 -20.83
C LEU A 291 23.86 17.94 -20.13
N LEU A 292 24.51 18.98 -20.68
CA LEU A 292 24.51 20.33 -20.11
C LEU A 292 23.24 21.14 -20.51
N ARG A 293 22.66 20.82 -21.68
CA ARG A 293 21.47 21.50 -22.20
C ARG A 293 20.22 20.65 -21.99
N VAL A 294 19.71 20.70 -20.78
CA VAL A 294 18.51 19.93 -20.38
C VAL A 294 17.25 20.64 -20.86
N LYS A 295 16.35 19.86 -21.47
CA LYS A 295 14.99 20.28 -21.85
C LYS A 295 13.96 19.49 -21.05
N LEU A 296 12.87 20.15 -20.74
CA LEU A 296 11.71 19.59 -20.07
C LEU A 296 10.69 19.17 -21.13
N GLU A 297 10.37 17.88 -21.18
CA GLU A 297 9.36 17.31 -22.07
C GLU A 297 8.14 16.88 -21.23
N PRO A 298 6.99 17.59 -21.35
CA PRO A 298 5.80 17.25 -20.56
C PRO A 298 5.28 15.85 -20.90
N LYS A 299 5.04 15.02 -19.88
CA LYS A 299 4.48 13.69 -20.01
C LYS A 299 3.72 13.33 -18.72
N PRO A 300 2.41 12.99 -18.77
CA PRO A 300 1.61 12.77 -17.57
C PRO A 300 2.13 11.65 -16.66
N ASP A 301 2.79 10.64 -17.22
CA ASP A 301 3.42 9.50 -16.56
C ASP A 301 4.96 9.58 -16.56
N GLY A 302 5.51 10.80 -16.73
CA GLY A 302 6.96 11.02 -16.72
C GLY A 302 7.57 10.88 -15.34
N TYR A 303 8.83 10.50 -15.30
CA TYR A 303 9.57 10.17 -14.07
C TYR A 303 9.89 11.38 -13.19
N VAL A 304 9.85 12.59 -13.75
CA VAL A 304 10.23 13.83 -13.04
C VAL A 304 9.01 14.62 -12.67
N LYS A 305 8.91 14.96 -11.38
CA LYS A 305 8.00 15.96 -10.83
C LYS A 305 8.82 17.17 -10.40
N MET A 306 8.37 18.39 -10.74
CA MET A 306 9.02 19.63 -10.34
C MET A 306 7.99 20.55 -9.71
N TRP A 307 8.25 21.04 -8.53
CA TRP A 307 7.43 22.04 -7.84
C TRP A 307 7.97 23.44 -8.05
N ASN A 308 9.31 23.60 -7.93
CA ASN A 308 9.98 24.87 -8.13
C ASN A 308 11.06 24.75 -9.21
N PRO A 309 11.04 25.59 -10.25
CA PRO A 309 12.13 25.64 -11.21
C PRO A 309 13.44 26.13 -10.58
N PRO A 310 14.60 25.81 -11.17
CA PRO A 310 15.88 26.25 -10.64
C PRO A 310 16.01 27.77 -10.66
N ASP A 311 16.49 28.33 -9.54
CA ASP A 311 16.88 29.74 -9.42
C ASP A 311 18.40 29.84 -9.50
N LEU A 312 18.93 30.69 -10.38
CA LEU A 312 20.37 30.85 -10.61
C LEU A 312 21.15 31.30 -9.36
N GLY A 313 20.47 31.97 -8.43
CA GLY A 313 21.06 32.42 -7.16
C GLY A 313 21.13 31.35 -6.07
N ARG A 314 20.52 30.19 -6.28
CA ARG A 314 20.38 29.14 -5.29
C ARG A 314 21.31 27.95 -5.54
N ARG A 315 21.62 27.23 -4.48
CA ARG A 315 22.35 25.95 -4.53
C ARG A 315 21.44 24.82 -4.16
N TYR A 316 21.68 23.69 -4.80
CA TYR A 316 20.86 22.50 -4.65
C TYR A 316 21.71 21.28 -4.36
N VAL A 317 21.09 20.30 -3.74
CA VAL A 317 21.65 18.97 -3.54
C VAL A 317 20.68 17.91 -4.04
N ILE A 318 21.19 16.73 -4.38
CA ILE A 318 20.41 15.59 -4.79
C ILE A 318 20.76 14.41 -3.89
N GLY A 319 19.77 13.79 -3.27
CA GLY A 319 19.91 12.45 -2.67
C GLY A 319 19.30 11.43 -3.60
N ALA A 320 19.99 10.32 -3.83
CA ALA A 320 19.57 9.28 -4.77
C ALA A 320 19.71 7.88 -4.18
N ASP A 321 18.65 7.09 -4.29
CA ASP A 321 18.58 5.66 -4.04
C ASP A 321 18.50 4.90 -5.36
N VAL A 322 19.23 3.80 -5.49
CA VAL A 322 19.46 3.09 -6.76
C VAL A 322 18.94 1.67 -6.69
N ALA A 323 17.94 1.37 -7.49
CA ALA A 323 17.41 0.03 -7.68
C ALA A 323 18.00 -0.68 -8.93
N GLU A 324 17.70 -1.96 -9.06
CA GLU A 324 18.14 -2.80 -10.18
C GLU A 324 17.49 -2.43 -11.52
N GLY A 325 16.34 -1.75 -11.49
CA GLY A 325 15.60 -1.32 -12.68
C GLY A 325 14.75 -2.42 -13.34
N VAL A 326 14.46 -3.49 -12.62
CA VAL A 326 13.64 -4.62 -13.11
C VAL A 326 12.18 -4.32 -12.89
N GLU A 327 11.33 -4.62 -13.86
CA GLU A 327 9.87 -4.48 -13.74
C GLU A 327 9.34 -5.39 -12.60
N GLY A 328 8.62 -4.79 -11.65
CA GLY A 328 8.13 -5.49 -10.44
C GLY A 328 9.12 -5.54 -9.27
N GLY A 329 10.33 -4.98 -9.40
CA GLY A 329 11.31 -4.76 -8.32
C GLY A 329 11.18 -3.38 -7.67
N ASP A 330 12.21 -3.00 -6.90
CA ASP A 330 12.31 -1.69 -6.28
C ASP A 330 12.51 -0.58 -7.31
N TYR A 331 12.19 0.66 -6.94
CA TYR A 331 12.32 1.84 -7.80
C TYR A 331 13.63 2.58 -7.50
N SER A 332 14.23 3.18 -8.54
CA SER A 332 15.22 4.23 -8.32
C SER A 332 14.49 5.52 -7.98
N ALA A 333 15.03 6.27 -7.03
CA ALA A 333 14.45 7.54 -6.56
C ALA A 333 15.54 8.60 -6.38
N ALA A 334 15.20 9.86 -6.67
CA ALA A 334 16.06 11.01 -6.38
C ALA A 334 15.25 12.23 -5.96
N TYR A 335 15.73 12.97 -4.96
CA TYR A 335 15.14 14.22 -4.49
C TYR A 335 16.12 15.36 -4.61
N VAL A 336 15.66 16.45 -5.22
CA VAL A 336 16.40 17.72 -5.29
C VAL A 336 15.92 18.62 -4.16
N LEU A 337 16.85 19.03 -3.31
CA LEU A 337 16.59 19.92 -2.18
C LEU A 337 17.28 21.27 -2.37
N ASP A 338 16.59 22.36 -2.02
CA ASP A 338 17.21 23.67 -1.89
C ASP A 338 18.13 23.69 -0.65
N CYS A 339 19.37 24.13 -0.82
CA CYS A 339 20.32 24.20 0.29
C CYS A 339 19.94 25.24 1.36
N ALA A 340 19.07 26.20 1.05
CA ALA A 340 18.72 27.27 1.97
C ALA A 340 17.81 26.80 3.11
N ASP A 341 16.85 25.93 2.78
CA ASP A 341 15.77 25.53 3.70
C ASP A 341 15.41 24.06 3.63
N ALA A 342 16.12 23.27 2.82
CA ALA A 342 15.84 21.86 2.54
C ALA A 342 14.45 21.59 1.94
N SER A 343 13.80 22.58 1.30
CA SER A 343 12.58 22.36 0.54
C SER A 343 12.81 21.39 -0.61
N ILE A 344 11.87 20.45 -0.82
CA ILE A 344 11.85 19.59 -2.01
C ILE A 344 11.40 20.45 -3.20
N VAL A 345 12.30 20.63 -4.20
CA VAL A 345 12.02 21.38 -5.41
C VAL A 345 11.72 20.52 -6.61
N ALA A 346 12.27 19.29 -6.66
CA ALA A 346 11.96 18.30 -7.68
C ALA A 346 12.20 16.87 -7.16
N ALA A 347 11.58 15.91 -7.82
CA ALA A 347 11.78 14.48 -7.60
C ALA A 347 11.88 13.74 -8.93
N TRP A 348 12.66 12.68 -8.95
CA TRP A 348 12.71 11.68 -10.00
C TRP A 348 12.35 10.31 -9.39
N HIS A 349 11.48 9.54 -10.03
CA HIS A 349 11.10 8.21 -9.54
C HIS A 349 10.67 7.31 -10.69
N GLY A 350 11.23 6.10 -10.76
CA GLY A 350 10.86 5.14 -11.79
C GLY A 350 11.72 3.89 -11.83
N HIS A 351 11.33 2.96 -12.70
CA HIS A 351 12.16 1.80 -13.07
C HIS A 351 13.05 2.17 -14.24
N ILE A 352 14.35 2.11 -14.05
CA ILE A 352 15.35 2.38 -15.09
C ILE A 352 16.65 1.64 -14.77
N GLU A 353 17.35 1.19 -15.79
CA GLU A 353 18.69 0.61 -15.63
C GLU A 353 19.64 1.58 -14.91
N PRO A 354 20.45 1.12 -13.95
CA PRO A 354 21.34 1.98 -13.16
C PRO A 354 22.26 2.88 -14.00
N ALA A 355 22.73 2.38 -15.14
CA ALA A 355 23.58 3.17 -16.04
C ALA A 355 22.82 4.36 -16.66
N LEU A 356 21.57 4.18 -17.04
CA LEU A 356 20.69 5.25 -17.53
C LEU A 356 20.24 6.18 -16.42
N PHE A 357 20.05 5.65 -15.19
CA PHE A 357 19.74 6.49 -14.04
C PHE A 357 20.88 7.49 -13.73
N ALA A 358 22.14 7.09 -13.93
CA ALA A 358 23.26 8.02 -13.82
C ALA A 358 23.12 9.21 -14.80
N GLU A 359 22.65 8.98 -16.03
CA GLU A 359 22.39 10.05 -17.01
C GLU A 359 21.25 10.99 -16.55
N GLU A 360 20.19 10.42 -15.99
CA GLU A 360 19.09 11.19 -15.39
C GLU A 360 19.58 12.08 -14.24
N LEU A 361 20.44 11.54 -13.36
CA LEU A 361 21.04 12.30 -12.26
C LEU A 361 21.92 13.44 -12.75
N VAL A 362 22.71 13.25 -13.84
CA VAL A 362 23.52 14.32 -14.45
C VAL A 362 22.62 15.41 -15.05
N LYS A 363 21.56 15.02 -15.77
CA LYS A 363 20.59 15.98 -16.32
C LYS A 363 19.94 16.78 -15.20
N LEU A 364 19.49 16.12 -14.16
CA LEU A 364 18.86 16.76 -13.00
C LEU A 364 19.85 17.68 -12.27
N GLY A 365 21.08 17.21 -12.05
CA GLY A 365 22.14 17.99 -11.43
C GLY A 365 22.51 19.24 -12.24
N ASN A 366 22.65 19.13 -13.55
CA ASN A 366 22.95 20.24 -14.44
C ASN A 366 21.79 21.26 -14.51
N LEU A 367 20.54 20.78 -14.52
CA LEU A 367 19.35 21.62 -14.49
C LEU A 367 19.33 22.46 -13.19
N TYR A 368 19.67 21.86 -12.05
CA TYR A 368 19.69 22.51 -10.75
C TYR A 368 21.09 23.02 -10.36
N ASN A 369 21.68 23.86 -11.22
CA ASN A 369 22.91 24.63 -10.96
C ASN A 369 24.13 23.78 -10.54
N ARG A 370 24.31 22.60 -11.16
CA ARG A 370 25.33 21.61 -10.80
C ARG A 370 25.20 21.15 -9.35
N ALA A 371 23.99 20.70 -8.98
CA ALA A 371 23.69 20.23 -7.65
C ALA A 371 24.67 19.15 -7.17
N THR A 372 25.00 19.15 -5.88
CA THR A 372 25.83 18.08 -5.30
C THR A 372 25.03 16.80 -5.18
N ILE A 373 25.46 15.70 -5.81
CA ILE A 373 24.75 14.43 -5.84
C ILE A 373 25.32 13.47 -4.80
N GLY A 374 24.48 13.02 -3.87
CA GLY A 374 24.75 11.93 -2.94
C GLY A 374 23.98 10.68 -3.35
N VAL A 375 24.69 9.57 -3.57
CA VAL A 375 24.12 8.29 -3.99
C VAL A 375 24.30 7.27 -2.88
N GLU A 376 23.30 6.41 -2.66
CA GLU A 376 23.44 5.23 -1.81
C GLU A 376 24.45 4.26 -2.44
N ASN A 377 25.44 3.81 -1.63
CA ASN A 377 26.53 2.96 -2.10
C ASN A 377 26.71 1.73 -1.21
N ASN A 378 25.77 0.81 -1.26
CA ASN A 378 25.81 -0.43 -0.50
C ASN A 378 26.63 -1.52 -1.20
N PRO A 379 27.36 -2.38 -0.45
CA PRO A 379 28.04 -3.55 -1.01
C PRO A 379 27.06 -4.49 -1.70
N GLY A 380 27.30 -4.81 -2.95
CA GLY A 380 26.41 -5.64 -3.77
C GLY A 380 25.23 -4.90 -4.40
N GLY A 381 25.04 -3.60 -4.07
CA GLY A 381 24.03 -2.74 -4.70
C GLY A 381 24.55 -2.04 -5.96
N HIS A 382 23.62 -1.45 -6.71
CA HIS A 382 23.90 -0.81 -8.01
C HIS A 382 24.48 0.61 -7.90
N GLY A 383 24.49 1.21 -6.70
CA GLY A 383 25.02 2.56 -6.46
C GLY A 383 26.49 2.74 -6.85
N ASN A 384 27.30 1.69 -6.71
CA ASN A 384 28.69 1.74 -7.11
C ASN A 384 28.87 1.90 -8.64
N LEU A 385 27.98 1.26 -9.43
CA LEU A 385 27.96 1.42 -10.89
C LEU A 385 27.57 2.85 -11.29
N VAL A 386 26.52 3.38 -10.65
CA VAL A 386 26.07 4.77 -10.86
C VAL A 386 27.17 5.76 -10.51
N LEU A 387 27.83 5.63 -9.37
CA LEU A 387 28.93 6.51 -8.94
C LEU A 387 30.14 6.42 -9.89
N HIS A 388 30.49 5.23 -10.37
CA HIS A 388 31.54 5.06 -11.35
C HIS A 388 31.20 5.78 -12.65
N LYS A 389 29.98 5.62 -13.14
CA LYS A 389 29.51 6.26 -14.36
C LYS A 389 29.47 7.79 -14.22
N LEU A 390 28.97 8.31 -13.11
CA LEU A 390 28.96 9.75 -12.79
C LEU A 390 30.38 10.33 -12.77
N SER A 391 31.30 9.69 -12.04
CA SER A 391 32.63 10.26 -11.80
C SER A 391 33.61 10.06 -12.95
N ARG A 392 33.62 8.87 -13.60
CA ARG A 392 34.61 8.52 -14.60
C ARG A 392 34.15 8.70 -16.03
N ASP A 393 32.93 8.23 -16.35
CA ASP A 393 32.45 8.24 -17.73
C ASP A 393 31.90 9.63 -18.11
N MET A 394 31.18 10.26 -17.16
CA MET A 394 30.53 11.56 -17.39
C MET A 394 31.30 12.73 -16.79
N GLY A 395 32.29 12.49 -15.95
CA GLY A 395 33.13 13.53 -15.35
C GLY A 395 32.36 14.53 -14.46
N TYR A 396 31.24 14.09 -13.86
CA TYR A 396 30.47 14.96 -12.97
C TYR A 396 31.22 15.21 -11.66
N GLN A 397 31.57 16.46 -11.38
CA GLN A 397 32.50 16.81 -10.33
C GLN A 397 31.84 17.03 -8.96
N HIS A 398 30.54 17.34 -8.91
CA HIS A 398 29.83 17.65 -7.67
C HIS A 398 29.22 16.39 -7.04
N LEU A 399 30.09 15.48 -6.58
CA LEU A 399 29.67 14.25 -5.93
C LEU A 399 29.95 14.33 -4.42
N TYR A 400 28.97 13.87 -3.64
CA TYR A 400 29.12 13.76 -2.20
C TYR A 400 30.12 12.67 -1.82
N THR A 401 31.04 13.02 -0.93
CA THR A 401 32.05 12.11 -0.39
C THR A 401 31.82 11.98 1.12
N HIS A 402 31.52 10.76 1.55
CA HIS A 402 31.37 10.49 2.97
C HIS A 402 32.74 10.34 3.65
N GLN A 403 32.94 11.10 4.74
CA GLN A 403 34.11 10.97 5.63
C GLN A 403 33.67 10.17 6.85
N PRO A 404 34.12 8.91 6.99
CA PRO A 404 33.84 8.15 8.22
C PRO A 404 34.49 8.84 9.42
N ALA A 405 33.80 8.89 10.55
CA ALA A 405 34.31 9.46 11.80
C ALA A 405 35.43 8.62 12.46
N ASP A 406 36.03 7.67 11.77
CA ASP A 406 37.12 6.84 12.31
C ASP A 406 38.42 7.60 12.29
N ILE A 407 38.79 8.14 13.47
CA ILE A 407 40.05 8.88 13.73
C ILE A 407 41.30 8.03 13.40
N ARG A 408 41.17 6.72 13.34
CA ARG A 408 42.32 5.81 13.10
C ARG A 408 42.69 5.62 11.63
N ASN A 409 41.81 6.01 10.70
CA ASN A 409 42.07 5.89 9.27
C ASN A 409 41.46 7.05 8.45
N PRO A 410 42.05 8.27 8.51
CA PRO A 410 41.49 9.47 7.89
C PRO A 410 41.53 9.46 6.33
N GLN A 411 42.08 8.43 5.69
CA GLN A 411 42.27 8.43 4.24
C GLN A 411 41.21 7.67 3.43
N GLN A 412 40.11 7.24 4.01
CA GLN A 412 39.05 6.57 3.24
C GLN A 412 37.84 7.48 2.98
N ASN A 413 38.05 8.56 2.22
CA ASN A 413 36.94 9.26 1.58
C ASN A 413 36.28 8.33 0.56
N ARG A 414 35.01 7.99 0.75
CA ARG A 414 34.25 7.14 -0.15
C ARG A 414 33.20 7.96 -0.86
N LEU A 415 33.13 7.83 -2.18
CA LEU A 415 32.06 8.40 -2.97
C LEU A 415 30.71 7.79 -2.53
N GLY A 416 29.70 8.66 -2.37
CA GLY A 416 28.37 8.24 -1.92
C GLY A 416 28.31 7.91 -0.43
N MET A 417 27.18 7.39 -0.01
CA MET A 417 26.88 7.01 1.38
C MET A 417 26.52 5.54 1.48
N ARG A 418 27.16 4.83 2.40
CA ARG A 418 26.78 3.46 2.72
C ARG A 418 25.67 3.48 3.78
N THR A 419 24.56 2.81 3.49
CA THR A 419 23.48 2.58 4.46
C THR A 419 23.63 1.18 5.05
N ASP A 420 23.96 1.12 6.33
CA ASP A 420 24.08 -0.11 7.11
C ASP A 420 23.37 0.06 8.46
N GLN A 421 23.48 -0.93 9.34
CA GLN A 421 22.82 -0.91 10.65
C GLN A 421 23.20 0.30 11.54
N ARG A 422 24.32 0.96 11.27
CA ARG A 422 24.79 2.14 12.02
C ARG A 422 24.37 3.45 11.36
N THR A 423 24.41 3.49 10.05
CA THR A 423 24.18 4.72 9.27
C THR A 423 22.72 4.92 8.88
N LYS A 424 21.96 3.84 8.66
CA LYS A 424 20.51 3.94 8.37
C LYS A 424 19.73 4.66 9.48
N PRO A 425 19.91 4.33 10.78
CA PRO A 425 19.24 5.09 11.85
C PRO A 425 19.54 6.59 11.83
N MET A 426 20.80 6.97 11.62
CA MET A 426 21.20 8.39 11.55
C MET A 426 20.52 9.12 10.39
N LEU A 427 20.41 8.48 9.22
CA LEU A 427 19.68 9.05 8.07
C LEU A 427 18.21 9.27 8.38
N ILE A 428 17.59 8.29 9.01
CA ILE A 428 16.16 8.34 9.37
C ILE A 428 15.89 9.34 10.51
N ASP A 429 16.82 9.47 11.47
CA ASP A 429 16.76 10.49 12.51
C ASP A 429 16.79 11.90 11.91
N GLY A 430 17.59 12.12 10.87
CA GLY A 430 17.62 13.39 10.12
C GLY A 430 16.28 13.76 9.50
N ILE A 431 15.49 12.78 9.03
CA ILE A 431 14.11 13.06 8.59
C ILE A 431 13.24 13.50 9.78
N GLY A 432 13.37 12.82 10.93
CA GLY A 432 12.61 13.18 12.14
C GLY A 432 12.89 14.63 12.58
N GLU A 433 14.18 15.02 12.64
CA GLU A 433 14.60 16.38 12.95
C GLU A 433 14.05 17.41 11.94
N TYR A 434 14.07 17.05 10.65
CA TYR A 434 13.51 17.92 9.60
C TYR A 434 11.99 18.09 9.76
N LEU A 435 11.24 17.01 9.98
CA LEU A 435 9.80 17.08 10.21
C LEU A 435 9.43 17.93 11.44
N GLU A 436 10.22 17.84 12.51
CA GLU A 436 10.05 18.69 13.69
C GLU A 436 10.33 20.18 13.40
N SER A 437 11.24 20.47 12.47
CA SER A 437 11.60 21.85 12.09
C SER A 437 10.51 22.53 11.26
N LEU A 438 9.75 21.80 10.45
CA LEU A 438 8.68 22.34 9.59
C LEU A 438 7.58 23.08 10.34
N GLY A 439 7.44 22.90 11.65
CA GLY A 439 6.46 23.60 12.50
C GLY A 439 6.99 24.84 13.21
N ARG A 440 8.28 25.18 13.05
CA ARG A 440 8.92 26.28 13.81
C ARG A 440 8.93 27.58 13.02
N VAL A 441 8.63 28.68 13.69
CA VAL A 441 8.64 30.01 13.09
C VAL A 441 10.06 30.39 12.64
N GLY A 442 10.25 30.62 11.34
CA GLY A 442 11.53 31.01 10.74
C GLY A 442 12.33 29.88 10.08
N GLU A 443 11.88 28.64 10.18
CA GLU A 443 12.43 27.50 9.43
C GLU A 443 11.47 27.16 8.27
N HIS A 444 11.96 27.24 7.03
CA HIS A 444 11.13 27.23 5.84
C HIS A 444 11.50 26.03 4.94
N GLY A 445 11.16 24.83 5.36
CA GLY A 445 11.20 23.66 4.48
C GLY A 445 9.82 23.34 3.94
N SER A 446 9.72 22.58 2.85
CA SER A 446 8.45 22.06 2.36
C SER A 446 8.60 20.65 1.78
N ILE A 447 7.62 19.81 2.09
CA ILE A 447 7.42 18.52 1.43
C ILE A 447 6.14 18.63 0.60
N ASN A 448 6.28 18.64 -0.73
CA ASN A 448 5.14 18.73 -1.64
C ASN A 448 4.82 17.40 -2.34
N ASP A 449 5.65 16.36 -2.16
CA ASP A 449 5.42 15.03 -2.73
C ASP A 449 4.54 14.19 -1.83
N THR A 450 3.28 14.01 -2.25
CA THR A 450 2.31 13.15 -1.56
C THR A 450 2.71 11.68 -1.53
N ASP A 451 3.51 11.22 -2.51
CA ASP A 451 3.99 9.84 -2.57
C ASP A 451 5.08 9.59 -1.52
N LEU A 452 6.01 10.55 -1.33
CA LEU A 452 6.98 10.49 -0.24
C LEU A 452 6.28 10.44 1.14
N ILE A 453 5.26 11.30 1.34
CA ILE A 453 4.50 11.26 2.59
C ILE A 453 3.83 9.88 2.77
N GLY A 454 3.31 9.29 1.69
CA GLY A 454 2.76 7.94 1.72
C GLY A 454 3.78 6.89 2.17
N GLU A 455 5.03 6.94 1.68
CA GLU A 455 6.09 6.04 2.12
C GLU A 455 6.53 6.32 3.57
N LEU A 456 6.62 7.58 4.00
CA LEU A 456 6.88 7.94 5.40
C LEU A 456 5.81 7.41 6.36
N GLN A 457 4.54 7.39 5.92
CA GLN A 457 3.42 6.84 6.71
C GLN A 457 3.48 5.32 6.88
N THR A 458 4.16 4.62 5.96
CA THR A 458 4.34 3.16 6.00
C THR A 458 5.73 2.73 6.46
N PHE A 459 6.55 3.68 6.93
CA PHE A 459 7.90 3.45 7.41
C PHE A 459 7.96 3.37 8.94
N GLY A 460 8.59 2.32 9.48
CA GLY A 460 8.64 2.16 10.93
C GLY A 460 9.58 1.08 11.44
N ILE A 461 9.41 0.75 12.72
CA ILE A 461 10.19 -0.25 13.44
C ILE A 461 9.33 -1.49 13.61
N PHE A 462 9.81 -2.63 13.13
CA PHE A 462 9.16 -3.93 13.25
C PHE A 462 9.55 -4.69 14.52
N GLU A 463 8.79 -5.74 14.87
CA GLU A 463 9.05 -6.57 16.08
C GLU A 463 10.48 -7.17 16.11
N ASN A 464 11.09 -7.40 14.96
CA ASN A 464 12.48 -7.89 14.84
C ASN A 464 13.54 -6.78 15.01
N GLY A 465 13.13 -5.55 15.34
CA GLY A 465 13.99 -4.38 15.49
C GLY A 465 14.51 -3.78 14.18
N LYS A 466 14.12 -4.31 13.02
CA LYS A 466 14.46 -3.73 11.72
C LYS A 466 13.62 -2.49 11.46
N THR A 467 14.23 -1.50 10.82
CA THR A 467 13.56 -0.27 10.39
C THR A 467 13.46 -0.25 8.87
N GLY A 468 12.28 0.05 8.33
CA GLY A 468 12.05 0.07 6.88
C GLY A 468 10.58 0.27 6.53
N ALA A 469 10.25 0.09 5.25
CA ALA A 469 8.88 0.07 4.79
C ALA A 469 8.13 -1.17 5.26
N GLN A 470 6.84 -1.04 5.40
CA GLN A 470 5.94 -2.15 5.67
C GLN A 470 5.95 -3.14 4.50
N GLU A 471 5.62 -4.40 4.76
CA GLU A 471 5.51 -5.44 3.73
C GLU A 471 4.60 -4.97 2.56
N SER A 472 5.06 -5.21 1.34
CA SER A 472 4.44 -4.71 0.09
C SER A 472 4.44 -3.17 -0.08
N CYS A 473 5.22 -2.44 0.71
CA CYS A 473 5.49 -1.03 0.55
C CYS A 473 6.97 -0.80 0.23
N HIS A 474 7.28 0.37 -0.34
CA HIS A 474 8.62 0.77 -0.71
C HIS A 474 9.16 1.84 0.24
N ASP A 475 10.48 1.94 0.40
CA ASP A 475 11.17 3.00 1.14
C ASP A 475 12.22 3.75 0.29
N ASP A 476 12.18 3.57 -1.02
CA ASP A 476 13.15 4.14 -1.97
C ASP A 476 13.16 5.68 -1.90
N ARG A 477 11.97 6.30 -1.88
CA ARG A 477 11.82 7.75 -1.71
C ARG A 477 12.30 8.23 -0.34
N VAL A 478 12.03 7.46 0.70
CA VAL A 478 12.47 7.78 2.08
C VAL A 478 13.99 7.79 2.16
N ILE A 479 14.67 6.81 1.59
CA ILE A 479 16.13 6.72 1.59
C ILE A 479 16.75 7.82 0.73
N ALA A 480 16.22 8.05 -0.47
CA ALA A 480 16.70 9.12 -1.34
C ALA A 480 16.53 10.51 -0.69
N PHE A 481 15.40 10.78 -0.03
CA PHE A 481 15.17 12.02 0.70
C PHE A 481 16.12 12.17 1.89
N ALA A 482 16.29 11.13 2.70
CA ALA A 482 17.23 11.13 3.83
C ALA A 482 18.67 11.44 3.40
N LEU A 483 19.11 10.88 2.28
CA LEU A 483 20.40 11.19 1.68
C LEU A 483 20.50 12.65 1.24
N GLY A 484 19.44 13.20 0.64
CA GLY A 484 19.35 14.61 0.27
C GLY A 484 19.55 15.54 1.48
N LEU A 485 18.85 15.24 2.59
CA LEU A 485 18.99 15.99 3.85
C LEU A 485 20.42 15.91 4.40
N LEU A 486 21.03 14.74 4.42
CA LEU A 486 22.42 14.57 4.85
C LEU A 486 23.39 15.41 4.01
N VAL A 487 23.25 15.37 2.68
CA VAL A 487 24.11 16.13 1.75
C VAL A 487 23.88 17.64 1.96
N GLN A 488 22.65 18.09 2.17
CA GLN A 488 22.32 19.48 2.42
C GLN A 488 22.97 20.00 3.72
N GLN A 489 22.85 19.28 4.82
CA GLN A 489 23.46 19.63 6.10
C GLN A 489 24.99 19.73 6.00
N ARG A 490 25.62 18.78 5.31
CA ARG A 490 27.07 18.75 5.12
C ARG A 490 27.59 19.83 4.15
N SER A 491 26.81 20.18 3.14
CA SER A 491 27.14 21.28 2.20
C SER A 491 27.18 22.65 2.90
N GLY A 492 26.41 22.85 3.97
CA GLY A 492 26.48 24.02 4.84
C GLY A 492 27.76 24.09 5.69
N LEU A 493 28.21 22.94 6.22
CA LEU A 493 29.41 22.83 7.04
C LEU A 493 30.72 23.01 6.24
N GLN A 494 30.77 22.61 4.98
CA GLN A 494 31.93 22.85 4.10
C GLN A 494 32.26 24.35 3.87
N ARG A 495 31.30 25.24 4.11
CA ARG A 495 31.56 26.71 4.11
C ARG A 495 32.30 27.21 5.35
N LEU A 496 32.20 26.52 6.48
CA LEU A 496 32.83 26.93 7.73
C LEU A 496 34.30 26.52 7.84
N TYR A 497 34.73 25.58 7.02
CA TYR A 497 36.11 25.12 6.95
C TYR A 497 36.58 25.09 5.50
N PRO A 498 37.07 26.23 4.94
CA PRO A 498 37.84 26.19 3.69
C PRO A 498 39.01 25.23 3.93
N ALA A 499 39.26 24.33 2.98
CA ALA A 499 40.31 23.34 3.08
C ALA A 499 41.60 23.95 3.59
N LEU A 500 42.04 23.58 4.80
CA LEU A 500 43.38 23.80 5.30
C LEU A 500 44.33 22.93 4.44
N GLY A 501 44.71 23.40 3.25
CA GLY A 501 45.46 22.59 2.32
C GLY A 501 46.15 23.32 1.16
N GLU A 502 46.19 24.62 1.09
CA GLU A 502 47.09 25.35 0.22
C GLU A 502 48.04 26.18 1.04
N ARG A 503 49.07 25.58 1.62
CA ARG A 503 50.27 26.34 1.95
C ARG A 503 50.93 26.71 0.62
N GLN A 504 50.74 27.95 0.19
CA GLN A 504 51.62 28.52 -0.80
C GLN A 504 53.05 28.44 -0.25
N ASN A 505 53.89 27.64 -0.89
CA ASN A 505 55.33 27.76 -0.79
C ASN A 505 55.70 29.11 -1.42
N VAL A 506 55.78 30.16 -0.62
CA VAL A 506 56.55 31.35 -0.98
C VAL A 506 57.98 31.00 -0.63
N GLY A 507 58.73 30.60 -1.63
CA GLY A 507 60.17 30.41 -1.56
C GLY A 507 60.86 31.77 -1.36
N ALA A 508 61.82 31.79 -0.48
CA ALA A 508 62.86 32.80 -0.39
C ALA A 508 63.88 32.70 -1.53
#